data_1382bf1c777065e87b2a94fde7bf66ee
#
_entry.id   1382bf1c777065e87b2a94fde7bf66ee
#
_cell.length_a   1.000
_cell.length_b   1.000
_cell.length_c   1.000
_cell.angle_alpha   90.00
_cell.angle_beta   90.00
_cell.angle_gamma   90.00
#
_symmetry.space_group_name_H-M   'P 1'
#
loop_
_entity.id
_entity.type
_entity.pdbx_description
1 polymer ?
#
loop_
_entity_poly.entity_id
_entity_poly.type
_entity_poly.pdbx_seq_one_letter_code
_entity_poly.pdbx_strand_id
1 'polypeptide(L)'
;SEMCIRDRVGSSIIVIIALGLFKEQTWANMFVDIQLLTLNSFLAPILTYGLIGLSEMVFEITTDLTLIELLDYDRPLLKRAQRETNGTFNHSIVVGNLAEACATAIGAHSLLCRVGAYYHDIGKMVKPDYFIENQYIADNKHDVLKPTMSAKIIRNHVNDGLQLAKEYGLPKIVSDFIPMHHGTSR
;
A
#
# COMPACT_ATOMS: atom_id res chain seq x y z
N SER A 1 -10.69 -13.26 5.89
CA SER A 1 -11.04 -12.87 7.29
C SER A 1 -12.14 -13.73 7.90
N GLU A 2 -13.20 -14.08 7.16
CA GLU A 2 -14.31 -14.93 7.67
C GLU A 2 -13.87 -16.35 8.07
N MET A 3 -12.94 -16.95 7.33
CA MET A 3 -12.39 -18.26 7.63
C MET A 3 -11.63 -18.27 8.96
N CYS A 4 -10.87 -17.22 9.25
CA CYS A 4 -10.11 -17.11 10.50
C CYS A 4 -11.02 -16.92 11.74
N ILE A 5 -12.14 -16.19 11.62
CA ILE A 5 -13.10 -16.00 12.70
C ILE A 5 -13.83 -17.32 12.97
N ARG A 6 -14.29 -18.01 11.93
CA ARG A 6 -14.96 -19.32 12.04
C ARG A 6 -14.07 -20.36 12.70
N ASP A 7 -12.80 -20.42 12.30
CA ASP A 7 -11.86 -21.41 12.86
C ASP A 7 -11.50 -21.09 14.32
N ARG A 8 -11.41 -19.81 14.70
CA ARG A 8 -11.21 -19.40 16.10
C ARG A 8 -12.43 -19.71 16.97
N VAL A 9 -13.63 -19.42 16.50
CA VAL A 9 -14.86 -19.75 17.24
C VAL A 9 -15.00 -21.25 17.38
N GLY A 10 -14.80 -22.01 16.31
CA GLY A 10 -14.86 -23.46 16.33
C GLY A 10 -13.84 -24.11 17.28
N SER A 11 -12.57 -23.70 17.22
CA SER A 11 -11.54 -24.20 18.12
C SER A 11 -11.80 -23.83 19.59
N SER A 12 -12.27 -22.61 19.85
CA SER A 12 -12.61 -22.17 21.21
C SER A 12 -13.76 -23.01 21.81
N ILE A 13 -14.79 -23.30 21.03
CA ILE A 13 -15.91 -24.14 21.47
C ILE A 13 -15.43 -25.57 21.81
N ILE A 14 -14.57 -26.14 20.97
CA ILE A 14 -13.99 -27.49 21.21
C ILE A 14 -13.18 -27.49 22.51
N VAL A 15 -12.34 -26.49 22.73
CA VAL A 15 -11.53 -26.35 23.94
C VAL A 15 -12.39 -26.21 25.20
N ILE A 16 -13.48 -25.42 25.15
CA ILE A 16 -14.39 -25.28 26.30
C ILE A 16 -15.09 -26.58 26.62
N ILE A 17 -15.60 -27.29 25.61
CA ILE A 17 -16.24 -28.57 25.81
C ILE A 17 -15.26 -29.56 26.43
N ALA A 18 -14.04 -29.63 25.92
CA ALA A 18 -12.99 -30.49 26.48
C ALA A 18 -12.65 -30.13 27.93
N LEU A 19 -12.43 -28.84 28.22
CA LEU A 19 -12.14 -28.37 29.59
C LEU A 19 -13.32 -28.57 30.54
N GLY A 20 -14.56 -28.39 30.08
CA GLY A 20 -15.78 -28.63 30.85
C GLY A 20 -15.96 -30.08 31.25
N LEU A 21 -15.62 -31.00 30.33
CA LEU A 21 -15.64 -32.45 30.63
C LEU A 21 -14.56 -32.88 31.63
N PHE A 22 -13.38 -32.21 31.63
CA PHE A 22 -12.29 -32.51 32.55
C PHE A 22 -12.44 -31.84 33.94
N LYS A 23 -13.16 -30.70 34.04
CA LYS A 23 -13.28 -29.91 35.29
C LYS A 23 -14.57 -30.11 36.05
N GLU A 24 -15.47 -30.99 35.62
CA GLU A 24 -16.81 -31.15 36.22
C GLU A 24 -17.57 -29.82 36.36
N GLN A 25 -17.45 -28.94 35.38
CA GLN A 25 -18.13 -27.63 35.38
C GLN A 25 -19.64 -27.81 35.17
N THR A 26 -20.41 -26.92 35.82
CA THR A 26 -21.86 -26.89 35.58
C THR A 26 -22.18 -26.34 34.17
N TRP A 27 -23.24 -26.82 33.57
CA TRP A 27 -23.70 -26.37 32.25
C TRP A 27 -23.89 -24.84 32.16
N ALA A 28 -24.30 -24.21 33.28
CA ALA A 28 -24.44 -22.76 33.38
C ALA A 28 -23.09 -22.01 33.17
N ASN A 29 -22.00 -22.49 33.79
CA ASN A 29 -20.67 -21.91 33.67
C ASN A 29 -20.13 -22.10 32.24
N MET A 30 -20.34 -23.28 31.66
CA MET A 30 -19.96 -23.54 30.26
C MET A 30 -20.66 -22.58 29.28
N PHE A 31 -21.93 -22.28 29.52
CA PHE A 31 -22.70 -21.34 28.67
C PHE A 31 -22.13 -19.92 28.77
N VAL A 32 -21.78 -19.45 29.96
CA VAL A 32 -21.14 -18.15 30.17
C VAL A 32 -19.75 -18.09 29.48
N ASP A 33 -18.96 -19.14 29.60
CA ASP A 33 -17.63 -19.22 28.96
C ASP A 33 -17.75 -19.18 27.42
N ILE A 34 -18.72 -19.86 26.85
CA ILE A 34 -19.01 -19.80 25.40
C ILE A 34 -19.39 -18.39 24.97
N GLN A 35 -20.26 -17.69 25.73
CA GLN A 35 -20.64 -16.33 25.40
C GLN A 35 -19.45 -15.36 25.48
N LEU A 36 -18.63 -15.45 26.53
CA LEU A 36 -17.44 -14.60 26.71
C LEU A 36 -16.42 -14.83 25.59
N LEU A 37 -16.16 -16.07 25.21
CA LEU A 37 -15.24 -16.40 24.12
C LEU A 37 -15.77 -15.98 22.74
N THR A 38 -17.08 -16.11 22.52
CA THR A 38 -17.71 -15.61 21.30
C THR A 38 -17.57 -14.09 21.22
N LEU A 39 -17.88 -13.37 22.30
CA LEU A 39 -17.72 -11.94 22.39
C LEU A 39 -16.25 -11.51 22.13
N ASN A 40 -15.31 -12.19 22.77
CA ASN A 40 -13.88 -11.94 22.58
C ASN A 40 -13.43 -12.17 21.11
N SER A 41 -13.98 -13.21 20.45
CA SER A 41 -13.67 -13.51 19.03
C SER A 41 -14.08 -12.39 18.07
N PHE A 42 -15.09 -11.61 18.42
CA PHE A 42 -15.51 -10.42 17.68
C PHE A 42 -14.74 -9.17 18.09
N LEU A 43 -14.51 -8.97 19.38
CA LEU A 43 -13.85 -7.76 19.90
C LEU A 43 -12.35 -7.74 19.58
N ALA A 44 -11.67 -8.87 19.68
CA ALA A 44 -10.22 -8.92 19.50
C ALA A 44 -9.75 -8.46 18.09
N PRO A 45 -10.36 -8.88 16.97
CA PRO A 45 -10.02 -8.35 15.66
C PRO A 45 -10.23 -6.84 15.53
N ILE A 46 -11.36 -6.33 16.04
CA ILE A 46 -11.69 -4.89 15.98
C ILE A 46 -10.65 -4.06 16.73
N LEU A 47 -10.31 -4.50 17.96
CA LEU A 47 -9.28 -3.85 18.78
C LEU A 47 -7.90 -3.95 18.11
N THR A 48 -7.55 -5.10 17.54
CA THR A 48 -6.27 -5.29 16.86
C THR A 48 -6.12 -4.33 15.67
N TYR A 49 -7.13 -4.26 14.80
CA TYR A 49 -7.10 -3.34 13.66
C TYR A 49 -7.06 -1.87 14.11
N GLY A 50 -7.83 -1.51 15.12
CA GLY A 50 -7.82 -0.16 15.69
C GLY A 50 -6.47 0.21 16.31
N LEU A 51 -5.83 -0.72 17.02
CA LEU A 51 -4.52 -0.50 17.63
C LEU A 51 -3.40 -0.42 16.59
N ILE A 52 -3.46 -1.19 15.49
CA ILE A 52 -2.49 -1.07 14.39
C ILE A 52 -2.55 0.34 13.80
N GLY A 53 -3.73 0.82 13.40
CA GLY A 53 -3.88 2.16 12.83
C GLY A 53 -3.47 3.28 13.80
N LEU A 54 -3.78 3.14 15.10
CA LEU A 54 -3.34 4.07 16.12
C LEU A 54 -1.81 4.06 16.27
N SER A 55 -1.19 2.87 16.25
CA SER A 55 0.26 2.74 16.35
C SER A 55 0.97 3.35 15.14
N GLU A 56 0.46 3.14 13.92
CA GLU A 56 0.99 3.78 12.71
C GLU A 56 0.97 5.31 12.82
N MET A 57 -0.14 5.87 13.32
CA MET A 57 -0.30 7.31 13.48
C MET A 57 0.62 7.89 14.57
N VAL A 58 0.76 7.22 15.72
CA VAL A 58 1.55 7.70 16.87
C VAL A 58 3.05 7.56 16.64
N PHE A 59 3.48 6.46 16.01
CA PHE A 59 4.91 6.16 15.80
C PHE A 59 5.41 6.50 14.40
N GLU A 60 4.55 7.04 13.54
CA GLU A 60 4.87 7.37 12.13
C GLU A 60 5.49 6.17 11.37
N ILE A 61 5.09 4.95 11.72
CA ILE A 61 5.54 3.72 11.06
C ILE A 61 4.54 3.30 9.98
N THR A 62 5.03 2.60 8.97
CA THR A 62 4.18 2.03 7.91
C THR A 62 4.26 0.51 8.00
N THR A 63 3.13 -0.14 8.23
CA THR A 63 3.07 -1.60 8.30
C THR A 63 2.96 -2.24 6.92
N ASP A 64 3.22 -3.54 6.83
CA ASP A 64 3.00 -4.31 5.61
C ASP A 64 1.54 -4.31 5.17
N LEU A 65 0.60 -4.19 6.12
CA LEU A 65 -0.82 -4.08 5.80
C LEU A 65 -1.10 -2.81 4.99
N THR A 66 -0.59 -1.66 5.44
CA THR A 66 -0.70 -0.39 4.72
C THR A 66 0.00 -0.46 3.36
N LEU A 67 1.16 -1.11 3.27
CA LEU A 67 1.85 -1.32 1.99
C LEU A 67 1.02 -2.18 1.02
N ILE A 68 0.38 -3.25 1.48
CA ILE A 68 -0.51 -4.08 0.65
C ILE A 68 -1.72 -3.29 0.17
N GLU A 69 -2.32 -2.48 1.04
CA GLU A 69 -3.42 -1.59 0.65
C GLU A 69 -3.01 -0.57 -0.42
N LEU A 70 -1.76 -0.09 -0.39
CA LEU A 70 -1.23 0.83 -1.39
C LEU A 70 -1.01 0.19 -2.77
N LEU A 71 -0.99 -1.14 -2.88
CA LEU A 71 -0.95 -1.85 -4.16
C LEU A 71 -2.33 -1.99 -4.83
N ASP A 72 -3.40 -1.64 -4.14
CA ASP A 72 -4.75 -1.71 -4.69
C ASP A 72 -4.95 -0.65 -5.80
N TYR A 73 -5.23 -1.12 -7.01
CA TYR A 73 -5.45 -0.26 -8.19
C TYR A 73 -6.74 0.57 -8.11
N ASP A 74 -7.66 0.23 -7.23
CA ASP A 74 -8.87 1.02 -6.97
C ASP A 74 -8.61 2.25 -6.08
N ARG A 75 -7.41 2.36 -5.50
CA ARG A 75 -7.01 3.58 -4.79
C ARG A 75 -7.08 4.80 -5.71
N PRO A 76 -7.61 5.94 -5.24
CA PRO A 76 -7.89 7.11 -6.06
C PRO A 76 -6.68 7.58 -6.88
N LEU A 77 -5.48 7.58 -6.29
CA LEU A 77 -4.25 8.04 -6.95
C LEU A 77 -3.80 7.08 -8.06
N LEU A 78 -3.77 5.78 -7.81
CA LEU A 78 -3.40 4.77 -8.82
C LEU A 78 -4.44 4.70 -9.94
N LYS A 79 -5.72 4.77 -9.58
CA LYS A 79 -6.82 4.82 -10.56
C LYS A 79 -6.75 6.06 -11.45
N ARG A 80 -6.33 7.19 -10.89
CA ARG A 80 -6.06 8.42 -11.64
C ARG A 80 -4.85 8.24 -12.56
N ALA A 81 -3.74 7.68 -12.06
CA ALA A 81 -2.54 7.40 -12.84
C ALA A 81 -2.85 6.46 -14.03
N GLN A 82 -3.64 5.42 -13.82
CA GLN A 82 -4.06 4.50 -14.87
C GLN A 82 -4.82 5.20 -16.00
N ARG A 83 -5.67 6.19 -15.68
CA ARG A 83 -6.48 6.90 -16.67
C ARG A 83 -5.73 8.02 -17.37
N GLU A 84 -4.92 8.79 -16.65
CA GLU A 84 -4.28 10.01 -17.15
C GLU A 84 -2.88 9.74 -17.71
N THR A 85 -2.19 8.72 -17.21
CA THR A 85 -0.79 8.37 -17.57
C THR A 85 -0.63 6.87 -17.71
N ASN A 86 -1.39 6.24 -18.59
CA ASN A 86 -1.41 4.79 -18.76
C ASN A 86 -0.01 4.20 -19.07
N GLY A 87 0.78 4.89 -19.90
CA GLY A 87 2.16 4.48 -20.21
C GLY A 87 3.04 4.45 -18.97
N THR A 88 3.05 5.54 -18.18
CA THR A 88 3.78 5.61 -16.91
C THR A 88 3.25 4.58 -15.90
N PHE A 89 1.95 4.38 -15.82
CA PHE A 89 1.34 3.40 -14.93
C PHE A 89 1.80 1.97 -15.25
N ASN A 90 1.76 1.57 -16.51
CA ASN A 90 2.24 0.25 -16.95
C ASN A 90 3.74 0.08 -16.72
N HIS A 91 4.53 1.13 -16.99
CA HIS A 91 5.95 1.16 -16.65
C HIS A 91 6.18 0.91 -15.16
N SER A 92 5.46 1.60 -14.31
CA SER A 92 5.58 1.48 -12.84
C SER A 92 5.26 0.06 -12.34
N ILE A 93 4.28 -0.62 -12.96
CA ILE A 93 3.97 -2.03 -12.63
C ILE A 93 5.15 -2.94 -13.00
N VAL A 94 5.70 -2.78 -14.21
CA VAL A 94 6.84 -3.61 -14.67
C VAL A 94 8.07 -3.39 -13.78
N VAL A 95 8.40 -2.13 -13.51
CA VAL A 95 9.51 -1.75 -12.60
C VAL A 95 9.26 -2.29 -11.20
N GLY A 96 8.03 -2.23 -10.70
CA GLY A 96 7.66 -2.77 -9.40
C GLY A 96 7.89 -4.27 -9.28
N ASN A 97 7.51 -5.04 -10.30
CA ASN A 97 7.75 -6.49 -10.33
C ASN A 97 9.26 -6.82 -10.37
N LEU A 98 10.05 -6.07 -11.13
CA LEU A 98 11.50 -6.23 -11.17
C LEU A 98 12.17 -5.84 -9.85
N ALA A 99 11.76 -4.71 -9.26
CA ALA A 99 12.28 -4.24 -7.98
C ALA A 99 11.98 -5.23 -6.85
N GLU A 100 10.78 -5.80 -6.81
CA GLU A 100 10.40 -6.85 -5.87
C GLU A 100 11.29 -8.09 -5.99
N ALA A 101 11.50 -8.57 -7.23
CA ALA A 101 12.36 -9.73 -7.48
C ALA A 101 13.82 -9.47 -7.08
N CYS A 102 14.36 -8.29 -7.42
CA CYS A 102 15.71 -7.90 -7.03
C CYS A 102 15.85 -7.76 -5.51
N ALA A 103 14.90 -7.11 -4.87
CA ALA A 103 14.90 -6.92 -3.42
C ALA A 103 14.83 -8.27 -2.69
N THR A 104 14.02 -9.20 -3.17
CA THR A 104 13.93 -10.57 -2.63
C THR A 104 15.28 -11.29 -2.75
N ALA A 105 15.95 -11.18 -3.88
CA ALA A 105 17.23 -11.85 -4.12
C ALA A 105 18.35 -11.39 -3.18
N ILE A 106 18.31 -10.15 -2.71
CA ILE A 106 19.30 -9.57 -1.80
C ILE A 106 18.82 -9.51 -0.33
N GLY A 107 17.64 -10.06 -0.02
CA GLY A 107 17.07 -10.02 1.34
C GLY A 107 16.61 -8.63 1.79
N ALA A 108 16.31 -7.71 0.86
CA ALA A 108 15.74 -6.41 1.16
C ALA A 108 14.19 -6.47 1.25
N HIS A 109 13.56 -5.36 1.65
CA HIS A 109 12.12 -5.29 1.83
C HIS A 109 11.38 -5.23 0.47
N SER A 110 11.10 -6.39 -0.10
CA SER A 110 10.56 -6.54 -1.46
C SER A 110 9.21 -5.85 -1.66
N LEU A 111 8.30 -5.97 -0.70
CA LEU A 111 6.99 -5.30 -0.76
C LEU A 111 7.12 -3.77 -0.81
N LEU A 112 7.99 -3.19 0.01
CA LEU A 112 8.24 -1.74 0.00
C LEU A 112 8.83 -1.29 -1.34
N CYS A 113 9.77 -2.04 -1.90
CA CYS A 113 10.36 -1.73 -3.20
C CYS A 113 9.31 -1.72 -4.32
N ARG A 114 8.39 -2.69 -4.31
CA ARG A 114 7.29 -2.77 -5.27
C ARG A 114 6.35 -1.57 -5.12
N VAL A 115 5.92 -1.27 -3.89
CA VAL A 115 5.04 -0.12 -3.62
C VAL A 115 5.73 1.18 -4.02
N GLY A 116 6.97 1.39 -3.62
CA GLY A 116 7.75 2.58 -4.00
C GLY A 116 7.82 2.78 -5.51
N ALA A 117 8.05 1.69 -6.26
CA ALA A 117 8.05 1.72 -7.71
C ALA A 117 6.68 2.07 -8.32
N TYR A 118 5.55 1.71 -7.70
CA TYR A 118 4.23 2.08 -8.21
C TYR A 118 3.98 3.59 -8.14
N TYR A 119 4.60 4.27 -7.17
CA TYR A 119 4.38 5.69 -6.90
C TYR A 119 5.53 6.61 -7.32
N HIS A 120 6.69 6.07 -7.76
CA HIS A 120 7.88 6.89 -8.02
C HIS A 120 7.67 8.01 -9.06
N ASP A 121 6.82 7.77 -10.04
CA ASP A 121 6.61 8.63 -11.22
C ASP A 121 5.21 9.28 -11.28
N ILE A 122 4.46 9.30 -10.18
CA ILE A 122 3.09 9.86 -10.14
C ILE A 122 3.02 11.34 -10.56
N GLY A 123 4.09 12.10 -10.39
CA GLY A 123 4.14 13.51 -10.77
C GLY A 123 4.01 13.76 -12.27
N LYS A 124 4.25 12.75 -13.12
CA LYS A 124 4.02 12.83 -14.55
C LYS A 124 2.55 13.07 -14.91
N MET A 125 1.60 12.75 -14.00
CA MET A 125 0.17 13.04 -14.18
C MET A 125 -0.15 14.54 -14.31
N VAL A 126 0.70 15.42 -13.79
CA VAL A 126 0.45 16.88 -13.86
C VAL A 126 0.62 17.40 -15.30
N LYS A 127 1.52 16.77 -16.06
CA LYS A 127 1.79 17.14 -17.46
C LYS A 127 2.04 15.91 -18.33
N PRO A 128 1.07 15.02 -18.50
CA PRO A 128 1.28 13.71 -19.12
C PRO A 128 1.82 13.79 -20.56
N ASP A 129 1.36 14.75 -21.33
CA ASP A 129 1.74 14.91 -22.74
C ASP A 129 3.22 15.28 -22.98
N TYR A 130 3.96 15.64 -21.94
CA TYR A 130 5.40 15.89 -22.03
C TYR A 130 6.24 14.63 -21.81
N PHE A 131 5.62 13.49 -21.52
CA PHE A 131 6.32 12.21 -21.33
C PHE A 131 5.94 11.25 -22.44
N ILE A 132 6.97 10.80 -23.21
CA ILE A 132 6.80 10.07 -24.45
C ILE A 132 5.92 8.82 -24.31
N GLU A 133 6.00 8.15 -23.18
CA GLU A 133 5.22 6.96 -22.87
C GLU A 133 3.71 7.22 -22.72
N ASN A 134 3.31 8.49 -22.56
CA ASN A 134 1.90 8.91 -22.43
C ASN A 134 1.39 9.65 -23.65
N GLN A 135 2.22 9.88 -24.67
CA GLN A 135 1.81 10.59 -25.89
C GLN A 135 1.02 9.67 -26.80
N TYR A 136 -0.14 10.14 -27.22
CA TYR A 136 -1.00 9.44 -28.19
C TYR A 136 -0.94 10.07 -29.60
N ILE A 137 -0.27 11.21 -29.74
CA ILE A 137 -0.19 12.01 -30.99
C ILE A 137 1.28 12.08 -31.40
N ALA A 138 1.52 12.09 -32.71
CA ALA A 138 2.88 12.09 -33.28
C ALA A 138 3.70 13.37 -33.00
N ASP A 139 3.05 14.46 -32.57
CA ASP A 139 3.73 15.75 -32.32
C ASP A 139 4.27 15.81 -30.89
N ASN A 140 5.59 15.82 -30.76
CA ASN A 140 6.26 15.96 -29.48
C ASN A 140 6.21 17.41 -29.01
N LYS A 141 5.53 17.66 -27.88
CA LYS A 141 5.41 19.02 -27.30
C LYS A 141 6.78 19.67 -26.94
N HIS A 142 7.83 18.89 -26.83
CA HIS A 142 9.19 19.40 -26.60
C HIS A 142 9.83 20.05 -27.81
N ASP A 143 9.38 19.74 -29.04
CA ASP A 143 9.99 20.25 -30.27
C ASP A 143 9.84 21.77 -30.41
N VAL A 144 8.80 22.34 -29.84
CA VAL A 144 8.53 23.78 -29.84
C VAL A 144 9.09 24.52 -28.64
N LEU A 145 9.73 23.82 -27.70
CA LEU A 145 10.27 24.40 -26.47
C LEU A 145 11.78 24.62 -26.55
N LYS A 146 12.27 25.62 -25.80
CA LYS A 146 13.70 25.74 -25.53
C LYS A 146 14.19 24.55 -24.71
N PRO A 147 15.40 24.01 -24.95
CA PRO A 147 15.94 22.85 -24.23
C PRO A 147 15.91 23.01 -22.70
N THR A 148 16.20 24.21 -22.22
CA THR A 148 16.16 24.52 -20.78
C THR A 148 14.77 24.43 -20.19
N MET A 149 13.72 24.77 -20.96
CA MET A 149 12.34 24.66 -20.53
C MET A 149 11.91 23.19 -20.51
N SER A 150 12.26 22.42 -21.57
CA SER A 150 12.02 20.99 -21.65
C SER A 150 12.64 20.25 -20.44
N ALA A 151 13.90 20.51 -20.16
CA ALA A 151 14.59 19.93 -19.00
C ALA A 151 13.91 20.30 -17.67
N LYS A 152 13.45 21.55 -17.54
CA LYS A 152 12.73 22.00 -16.34
C LYS A 152 11.41 21.24 -16.17
N ILE A 153 10.64 21.06 -17.23
CA ILE A 153 9.36 20.34 -17.19
C ILE A 153 9.59 18.89 -16.79
N ILE A 154 10.56 18.21 -17.45
CA ILE A 154 10.89 16.82 -17.16
C ILE A 154 11.31 16.65 -15.69
N ARG A 155 12.22 17.51 -15.19
CA ARG A 155 12.69 17.41 -13.80
C ARG A 155 11.64 17.76 -12.77
N ASN A 156 10.64 18.57 -13.12
CA ASN A 156 9.64 19.04 -12.17
C ASN A 156 8.65 17.94 -11.72
N HIS A 157 8.57 16.79 -12.45
CA HIS A 157 7.69 15.70 -12.02
C HIS A 157 8.00 15.20 -10.61
N VAL A 158 9.23 15.34 -10.14
CA VAL A 158 9.61 15.01 -8.76
C VAL A 158 8.86 15.89 -7.75
N ASN A 159 8.87 17.21 -7.96
CA ASN A 159 8.16 18.15 -7.09
C ASN A 159 6.64 17.97 -7.18
N ASP A 160 6.15 17.82 -8.41
CA ASP A 160 4.72 17.57 -8.67
C ASP A 160 4.29 16.25 -8.00
N GLY A 161 5.13 15.21 -8.05
CA GLY A 161 4.91 13.92 -7.40
C GLY A 161 4.87 14.02 -5.87
N LEU A 162 5.79 14.77 -5.26
CA LEU A 162 5.79 15.01 -3.82
C LEU A 162 4.53 15.77 -3.37
N GLN A 163 4.07 16.71 -4.18
CA GLN A 163 2.82 17.43 -3.89
C GLN A 163 1.61 16.49 -3.94
N LEU A 164 1.51 15.63 -4.96
CA LEU A 164 0.47 14.62 -5.06
C LEU A 164 0.56 13.61 -3.91
N ALA A 165 1.76 13.15 -3.55
CA ALA A 165 1.96 12.24 -2.42
C ALA A 165 1.41 12.83 -1.12
N LYS A 166 1.64 14.12 -0.88
CA LYS A 166 1.11 14.84 0.28
C LYS A 166 -0.42 14.99 0.21
N GLU A 167 -0.95 15.34 -0.95
CA GLU A 167 -2.40 15.53 -1.18
C GLU A 167 -3.18 14.25 -0.92
N TYR A 168 -2.63 13.10 -1.35
CA TYR A 168 -3.26 11.79 -1.20
C TYR A 168 -2.84 11.04 0.06
N GLY A 169 -2.05 11.67 0.94
CA GLY A 169 -1.67 11.10 2.23
C GLY A 169 -0.78 9.85 2.13
N LEU A 170 0.14 9.81 1.15
CA LEU A 170 1.09 8.70 1.06
C LEU A 170 2.06 8.71 2.25
N PRO A 171 2.38 7.53 2.83
CA PRO A 171 3.39 7.42 3.87
C PRO A 171 4.74 7.95 3.40
N LYS A 172 5.48 8.59 4.32
CA LYS A 172 6.78 9.19 4.01
C LYS A 172 7.75 8.20 3.36
N ILE A 173 7.82 6.97 3.89
CA ILE A 173 8.72 5.93 3.38
C ILE A 173 8.45 5.57 1.91
N VAL A 174 7.20 5.68 1.44
CA VAL A 174 6.83 5.49 0.03
C VAL A 174 7.09 6.75 -0.78
N SER A 175 6.77 7.92 -0.23
CA SER A 175 6.99 9.21 -0.89
C SER A 175 8.48 9.50 -1.14
N ASP A 176 9.38 8.97 -0.30
CA ASP A 176 10.82 9.13 -0.44
C ASP A 176 11.36 8.48 -1.74
N PHE A 177 10.67 7.50 -2.33
CA PHE A 177 11.04 6.94 -3.63
C PHE A 177 10.94 7.96 -4.77
N ILE A 178 10.05 8.96 -4.66
CA ILE A 178 9.85 9.98 -5.69
C ILE A 178 11.11 10.83 -5.91
N PRO A 179 11.77 11.41 -4.90
CA PRO A 179 13.00 12.15 -5.12
C PRO A 179 14.23 11.26 -5.30
N MET A 180 14.18 9.99 -4.83
CA MET A 180 15.37 9.13 -4.79
C MET A 180 15.60 8.32 -6.07
N HIS A 181 14.57 8.12 -6.91
CA HIS A 181 14.69 7.23 -8.07
C HIS A 181 15.65 7.73 -9.15
N HIS A 182 15.97 9.00 -9.17
CA HIS A 182 17.01 9.57 -10.04
C HIS A 182 18.44 9.53 -9.44
N GLY A 183 18.61 8.95 -8.27
CA GLY A 183 19.88 8.88 -7.57
C GLY A 183 20.43 10.27 -7.22
N THR A 184 21.71 10.50 -7.47
CA THR A 184 22.39 11.77 -7.18
C THR A 184 22.53 12.67 -8.42
N SER A 185 21.87 12.36 -9.53
CA SER A 185 21.89 13.19 -10.73
C SER A 185 21.23 14.55 -10.43
N ARG A 186 21.99 15.64 -10.66
CA ARG A 186 21.54 17.02 -10.47
C ARG A 186 21.14 17.66 -11.80
#